data_6ac24ba35be36912993466fc37e2dfd7
#
_entry.id   6ac24ba35be36912993466fc37e2dfd7
#
_cell.length_a   1.000
_cell.length_b   1.000
_cell.length_c   1.000
_cell.angle_alpha   90.00
_cell.angle_beta   90.00
_cell.angle_gamma   90.00
#
_symmetry.space_group_name_H-M   'P 1'
#
loop_
_entity.id
_entity.type
_entity.pdbx_description
1 polymer ?
#
loop_
_entity_poly.entity_id
_entity_poly.type
_entity_poly.pdbx_seq_one_letter_code
_entity_poly.pdbx_strand_id
1 'polypeptide(L)'
;MVSVPVVVRDNKGHALGTLAKENFQVFDKGKSQEIVRFVIEKAGSQTLKAAKTVDALPAEGEAGTPDIPERFVAYLFDDMHLPWADLVRSRDAAGRQLAKLAKTDRAAIYTTSGQNVVDFTDDIDKLQADLLRLRNRSISDPGGIAQCPDISFYMADLIVNKNDTTTLNLAGQEALICLGLPAQALSSAIQMAQGKAQQVLAVGTQETHVTWTVLKDVVRRMAGMPGQRIIVLISPGFISPTEYQPDKNDIMDKAIKANVVINSLDARGLWVDPTIDASLPNTTVTPAFQIAKSMNDRMSASAQADVLAEMAYGTGGSFFQNNNDLDEGMRQLTGPPEFYYVLGFAPQNLKNDGSFHALRVTVKSNPPVSFNVQARKGYYAPKKTSNAAENAKEEIEEALFSREELGELPVELHTQFFKASDKDATIAVVCRLDPKHIQFKKADGRNNNVLTIVSAVFDRNGNFMSAIQKTVDIKMKDETMAKLPAVWALKTNFSVPPGSYMIRLVVRDSEGQLMSALNGAVAIQ
;
A
#
# COMPACT_ATOMS: atom_id res chain seq x y z
N MET A 1 -12.97 10.72 14.10
CA MET A 1 -12.44 11.73 13.15
C MET A 1 -11.84 11.00 11.97
N VAL A 2 -12.04 11.47 10.74
CA VAL A 2 -11.44 10.89 9.53
C VAL A 2 -10.24 11.76 9.13
N SER A 3 -9.06 11.15 9.04
CA SER A 3 -7.82 11.81 8.61
C SER A 3 -7.57 11.49 7.14
N VAL A 4 -7.29 12.52 6.33
CA VAL A 4 -7.06 12.40 4.88
C VAL A 4 -5.70 13.00 4.55
N PRO A 5 -4.69 12.18 4.30
CA PRO A 5 -3.43 12.67 3.77
C PRO A 5 -3.62 13.13 2.32
N VAL A 6 -3.07 14.29 2.00
CA VAL A 6 -3.20 14.93 0.69
C VAL A 6 -1.84 15.44 0.22
N VAL A 7 -1.46 15.08 -0.98
CA VAL A 7 -0.32 15.66 -1.68
C VAL A 7 -0.83 16.55 -2.81
N VAL A 8 -0.36 17.79 -2.86
CA VAL A 8 -0.68 18.72 -3.95
C VAL A 8 0.59 18.99 -4.73
N ARG A 9 0.54 18.75 -6.04
CA ARG A 9 1.68 18.97 -6.94
C ARG A 9 1.36 20.04 -7.97
N ASP A 10 2.39 20.78 -8.35
CA ASP A 10 2.32 21.67 -9.51
C ASP A 10 2.32 20.89 -10.84
N ASN A 11 2.22 21.61 -11.95
CA ASN A 11 2.25 21.02 -13.30
C ASN A 11 3.61 20.39 -13.67
N LYS A 12 4.66 20.65 -12.86
CA LYS A 12 6.00 20.05 -13.01
C LYS A 12 6.20 18.84 -12.09
N GLY A 13 5.18 18.48 -11.28
CA GLY A 13 5.23 17.34 -10.37
C GLY A 13 5.83 17.63 -8.99
N HIS A 14 6.24 18.86 -8.68
CA HIS A 14 6.79 19.22 -7.37
C HIS A 14 5.68 19.34 -6.32
N ALA A 15 5.90 18.77 -5.15
CA ALA A 15 4.95 18.89 -4.04
C ALA A 15 4.97 20.31 -3.46
N LEU A 16 3.80 20.87 -3.24
CA LEU A 16 3.60 22.22 -2.69
C LEU A 16 3.32 22.14 -1.20
N GLY A 17 4.07 22.90 -0.38
CA GLY A 17 3.90 22.99 1.08
C GLY A 17 3.36 24.35 1.55
N THR A 18 2.89 25.21 0.64
CA THR A 18 2.55 26.61 0.93
C THR A 18 1.05 26.90 0.98
N LEU A 19 0.20 25.90 0.78
CA LEU A 19 -1.25 26.07 0.77
C LEU A 19 -1.79 26.17 2.21
N ALA A 20 -2.76 27.05 2.42
CA ALA A 20 -3.46 27.20 3.69
C ALA A 20 -4.73 26.33 3.75
N LYS A 21 -5.30 26.15 4.94
CA LYS A 21 -6.54 25.38 5.16
C LYS A 21 -7.68 25.83 4.24
N GLU A 22 -7.81 27.12 4.02
CA GLU A 22 -8.86 27.78 3.23
C GLU A 22 -8.80 27.41 1.74
N ASN A 23 -7.64 26.96 1.26
CA ASN A 23 -7.49 26.47 -0.10
C ASN A 23 -8.15 25.11 -0.32
N PHE A 24 -8.37 24.32 0.74
CA PHE A 24 -8.87 22.96 0.65
C PHE A 24 -10.39 22.88 0.85
N GLN A 25 -11.00 21.99 0.09
CA GLN A 25 -12.38 21.55 0.32
C GLN A 25 -12.43 20.03 0.31
N VAL A 26 -13.06 19.46 1.32
CA VAL A 26 -13.29 18.02 1.46
C VAL A 26 -14.77 17.73 1.27
N PHE A 27 -15.08 16.72 0.47
CA PHE A 27 -16.45 16.27 0.25
C PHE A 27 -16.55 14.78 0.62
N ASP A 28 -17.55 14.43 1.42
CA ASP A 28 -17.92 13.05 1.78
C ASP A 28 -19.26 12.73 1.12
N LYS A 29 -19.32 11.71 0.26
CA LYS A 29 -20.51 11.38 -0.55
C LYS A 29 -21.13 12.62 -1.21
N GLY A 30 -20.29 13.52 -1.72
CA GLY A 30 -20.68 14.76 -2.38
C GLY A 30 -21.07 15.91 -1.46
N LYS A 31 -21.14 15.72 -0.14
CA LYS A 31 -21.43 16.77 0.84
C LYS A 31 -20.14 17.38 1.37
N SER A 32 -20.06 18.73 1.35
CA SER A 32 -18.92 19.45 1.90
C SER A 32 -18.77 19.18 3.40
N GLN A 33 -17.55 18.92 3.84
CA GLN A 33 -17.18 18.68 5.25
C GLN A 33 -16.31 19.81 5.77
N GLU A 34 -16.50 20.18 7.03
CA GLU A 34 -15.65 21.14 7.70
C GLU A 34 -14.32 20.49 8.10
N ILE A 35 -13.20 21.10 7.70
CA ILE A 35 -11.86 20.66 8.10
C ILE A 35 -11.62 21.15 9.53
N VAL A 36 -11.61 20.24 10.50
CA VAL A 36 -11.38 20.55 11.93
C VAL A 36 -9.91 20.42 12.33
N ARG A 37 -9.13 19.65 11.56
CA ARG A 37 -7.67 19.49 11.74
C ARG A 37 -6.98 19.79 10.42
N PHE A 38 -5.94 20.62 10.47
CA PHE A 38 -5.09 20.93 9.34
C PHE A 38 -3.63 20.93 9.78
N VAL A 39 -2.82 20.08 9.19
CA VAL A 39 -1.39 19.98 9.48
C VAL A 39 -0.63 19.91 8.16
N ILE A 40 0.47 20.63 8.07
CA ILE A 40 1.43 20.49 6.97
C ILE A 40 2.61 19.70 7.52
N GLU A 41 2.87 18.54 6.94
CA GLU A 41 4.01 17.72 7.31
C GLU A 41 5.07 17.77 6.20
N LYS A 42 6.31 17.99 6.62
CA LYS A 42 7.48 17.95 5.74
C LYS A 42 8.17 16.60 5.90
N ALA A 43 8.62 16.02 4.80
CA ALA A 43 9.39 14.78 4.85
C ALA A 43 10.57 14.90 5.80
N GLY A 44 10.75 13.92 6.68
CA GLY A 44 11.84 13.88 7.68
C GLY A 44 11.65 14.76 8.92
N SER A 45 10.49 15.43 9.09
CA SER A 45 10.26 16.31 10.25
C SER A 45 9.70 15.60 11.49
N GLN A 46 9.24 14.36 11.36
CA GLN A 46 8.77 13.56 12.49
C GLN A 46 9.92 12.75 13.08
N THR A 47 10.69 13.34 13.97
CA THR A 47 11.50 12.58 14.91
C THR A 47 10.58 11.97 15.96
N LEU A 48 10.46 10.65 16.00
CA LEU A 48 9.84 9.95 17.13
C LEU A 48 10.58 10.39 18.39
N LYS A 49 9.83 10.94 19.34
CA LYS A 49 10.42 11.24 20.66
C LYS A 49 10.88 9.90 21.23
N ALA A 50 12.18 9.79 21.50
CA ALA A 50 12.69 8.67 22.29
C ALA A 50 11.84 8.56 23.55
N ALA A 51 11.29 7.39 23.85
CA ALA A 51 10.53 7.18 25.07
C ALA A 51 11.40 7.62 26.25
N LYS A 52 10.87 8.47 27.12
CA LYS A 52 11.62 8.95 28.28
C LYS A 52 12.09 7.75 29.09
N THR A 53 13.40 7.52 29.13
CA THR A 53 14.01 6.57 30.05
C THR A 53 13.90 7.15 31.45
N VAL A 54 13.14 6.51 32.32
CA VAL A 54 13.07 6.89 33.74
C VAL A 54 14.26 6.28 34.44
N ASP A 55 15.14 7.14 34.98
CA ASP A 55 16.24 6.82 35.90
C ASP A 55 16.88 5.42 35.68
N ALA A 56 17.56 5.24 34.56
CA ALA A 56 18.59 4.25 34.47
C ALA A 56 19.82 4.84 35.15
N LEU A 57 20.41 4.12 36.12
CA LEU A 57 21.77 4.33 36.53
C LEU A 57 22.62 4.50 35.27
N PRO A 58 23.56 5.46 35.23
CA PRO A 58 24.32 5.75 34.01
C PRO A 58 25.06 4.49 33.55
N ALA A 59 24.49 3.79 32.56
CA ALA A 59 25.29 2.88 31.77
C ALA A 59 26.11 3.78 30.84
N GLU A 60 27.40 3.78 31.04
CA GLU A 60 28.37 4.46 30.18
C GLU A 60 28.27 3.89 28.76
N GLY A 61 27.58 4.62 27.89
CA GLY A 61 27.42 4.38 26.48
C GLY A 61 26.33 5.33 25.97
N GLU A 62 26.71 6.24 25.07
CA GLU A 62 25.75 7.06 24.35
C GLU A 62 24.71 6.13 23.69
N ALA A 63 23.50 6.09 24.24
CA ALA A 63 22.39 5.42 23.62
C ALA A 63 22.09 6.14 22.28
N GLY A 64 22.63 5.62 21.20
CA GLY A 64 22.31 6.09 19.86
C GLY A 64 20.79 6.07 19.69
N THR A 65 20.24 7.11 19.08
CA THR A 65 18.82 7.12 18.73
C THR A 65 18.54 5.89 17.88
N PRO A 66 17.66 4.99 18.30
CA PRO A 66 17.39 3.77 17.53
C PRO A 66 16.83 4.14 16.15
N ASP A 67 17.39 3.55 15.10
CA ASP A 67 16.88 3.67 13.73
C ASP A 67 15.52 2.95 13.64
N ILE A 68 14.45 3.72 13.81
CA ILE A 68 13.09 3.19 13.75
C ILE A 68 12.58 3.31 12.32
N PRO A 69 12.06 2.23 11.76
CA PRO A 69 11.50 2.27 10.42
C PRO A 69 10.27 3.18 10.38
N GLU A 70 10.29 4.15 9.49
CA GLU A 70 9.22 5.11 9.28
C GLU A 70 8.37 4.77 8.06
N ARG A 71 9.01 4.17 7.07
CA ARG A 71 8.41 3.91 5.77
C ARG A 71 8.77 2.53 5.25
N PHE A 72 7.78 1.87 4.69
CA PHE A 72 7.86 0.55 4.11
C PHE A 72 7.49 0.64 2.63
N VAL A 73 8.42 0.30 1.76
CA VAL A 73 8.24 0.34 0.30
C VAL A 73 8.40 -1.06 -0.26
N ALA A 74 7.32 -1.62 -0.78
CA ALA A 74 7.33 -2.90 -1.49
C ALA A 74 7.44 -2.65 -3.00
N TYR A 75 8.51 -3.12 -3.62
CA TYR A 75 8.69 -3.15 -5.07
C TYR A 75 8.10 -4.46 -5.59
N LEU A 76 6.96 -4.38 -6.25
CA LEU A 76 6.30 -5.54 -6.86
C LEU A 76 6.53 -5.52 -8.37
N PHE A 77 7.44 -6.38 -8.83
CA PHE A 77 7.74 -6.54 -10.25
C PHE A 77 6.79 -7.55 -10.88
N ASP A 78 6.16 -7.13 -11.96
CA ASP A 78 5.29 -7.99 -12.75
C ASP A 78 6.11 -8.83 -13.74
N ASP A 79 6.87 -9.79 -13.21
CA ASP A 79 7.76 -10.65 -13.97
C ASP A 79 7.02 -11.64 -14.90
N MET A 80 5.71 -11.73 -14.78
CA MET A 80 4.87 -12.54 -15.68
C MET A 80 4.48 -11.80 -16.95
N HIS A 81 4.30 -10.46 -16.90
CA HIS A 81 3.87 -9.68 -18.05
C HIS A 81 4.96 -8.77 -18.62
N LEU A 82 6.05 -8.49 -17.87
CA LEU A 82 7.14 -7.65 -18.33
C LEU A 82 8.02 -8.37 -19.36
N PRO A 83 8.19 -7.81 -20.58
CA PRO A 83 9.25 -8.24 -21.49
C PRO A 83 10.62 -8.11 -20.82
N TRP A 84 11.56 -8.95 -21.20
CA TRP A 84 12.90 -8.98 -20.58
C TRP A 84 13.60 -7.61 -20.61
N ALA A 85 13.53 -6.89 -21.73
CA ALA A 85 14.17 -5.57 -21.86
C ALA A 85 13.59 -4.56 -20.85
N ASP A 86 12.26 -4.55 -20.67
CA ASP A 86 11.56 -3.65 -19.77
C ASP A 86 11.81 -4.02 -18.31
N LEU A 87 11.87 -5.32 -18.02
CA LEU A 87 12.24 -5.82 -16.69
C LEU A 87 13.65 -5.37 -16.30
N VAL A 88 14.64 -5.47 -17.23
CA VAL A 88 16.00 -5.03 -16.98
C VAL A 88 16.07 -3.52 -16.73
N ARG A 89 15.41 -2.70 -17.57
CA ARG A 89 15.38 -1.24 -17.40
C ARG A 89 14.76 -0.84 -16.06
N SER A 90 13.63 -1.46 -15.70
CA SER A 90 12.92 -1.19 -14.45
C SER A 90 13.71 -1.64 -13.23
N ARG A 91 14.34 -2.81 -13.31
CA ARG A 91 15.25 -3.35 -12.29
C ARG A 91 16.41 -2.39 -12.01
N ASP A 92 17.06 -1.91 -13.07
CA ASP A 92 18.22 -1.03 -12.95
C ASP A 92 17.81 0.34 -12.36
N ALA A 93 16.64 0.88 -12.73
CA ALA A 93 16.10 2.10 -12.14
C ALA A 93 15.76 1.89 -10.63
N ALA A 94 15.13 0.77 -10.29
CA ALA A 94 14.86 0.41 -8.89
C ALA A 94 16.17 0.24 -8.09
N GLY A 95 17.21 -0.37 -8.68
CA GLY A 95 18.53 -0.52 -8.06
C GLY A 95 19.17 0.83 -7.72
N ARG A 96 19.10 1.80 -8.64
CA ARG A 96 19.60 3.16 -8.36
C ARG A 96 18.82 3.88 -7.28
N GLN A 97 17.52 3.62 -7.17
CA GLN A 97 16.69 4.19 -6.11
C GLN A 97 16.96 3.52 -4.76
N LEU A 98 17.10 2.19 -4.71
CA LEU A 98 17.43 1.43 -3.50
C LEU A 98 18.82 1.81 -2.94
N ALA A 99 19.78 2.16 -3.80
CA ALA A 99 21.07 2.66 -3.36
C ALA A 99 20.99 3.97 -2.54
N LYS A 100 19.86 4.69 -2.64
CA LYS A 100 19.56 5.93 -1.89
C LYS A 100 18.59 5.71 -0.74
N LEU A 101 18.37 4.45 -0.33
CA LEU A 101 17.44 4.10 0.75
C LEU A 101 17.84 4.82 2.04
N ALA A 102 16.88 5.54 2.64
CA ALA A 102 17.14 6.21 3.91
C ALA A 102 17.19 5.18 5.06
N LYS A 103 17.93 5.48 6.12
CA LYS A 103 18.04 4.60 7.30
C LYS A 103 16.69 4.29 7.95
N THR A 104 15.74 5.23 7.84
CA THR A 104 14.37 5.09 8.35
C THR A 104 13.45 4.34 7.40
N ASP A 105 13.93 3.92 6.24
CA ASP A 105 13.14 3.18 5.27
C ASP A 105 13.45 1.69 5.31
N ARG A 106 12.46 0.90 4.98
CA ARG A 106 12.61 -0.54 4.73
C ARG A 106 12.05 -0.84 3.35
N ALA A 107 12.79 -1.57 2.56
CA ALA A 107 12.37 -2.01 1.23
C ALA A 107 12.17 -3.51 1.20
N ALA A 108 11.20 -3.94 0.40
CA ALA A 108 10.95 -5.34 0.08
C ALA A 108 10.85 -5.51 -1.43
N ILE A 109 11.18 -6.69 -1.95
CA ILE A 109 11.07 -7.03 -3.36
C ILE A 109 10.16 -8.25 -3.49
N TYR A 110 9.14 -8.13 -4.31
CA TYR A 110 8.21 -9.19 -4.64
C TYR A 110 8.07 -9.30 -6.15
N THR A 111 7.69 -10.49 -6.62
CA THR A 111 7.34 -10.71 -8.05
C THR A 111 5.93 -11.27 -8.17
N THR A 112 5.23 -10.96 -9.26
CA THR A 112 3.87 -11.47 -9.52
C THR A 112 3.84 -12.99 -9.69
N SER A 113 4.94 -13.62 -10.12
CA SER A 113 5.08 -15.09 -10.12
C SER A 113 5.26 -15.68 -8.71
N GLY A 114 5.57 -14.87 -7.69
CA GLY A 114 5.90 -15.32 -6.34
C GLY A 114 7.25 -16.03 -6.22
N GLN A 115 8.07 -16.04 -7.28
CA GLN A 115 9.35 -16.77 -7.29
C GLN A 115 10.49 -16.04 -6.60
N ASN A 116 10.46 -14.71 -6.57
CA ASN A 116 11.45 -13.89 -5.89
C ASN A 116 10.77 -13.10 -4.78
N VAL A 117 11.24 -13.29 -3.54
CA VAL A 117 10.73 -12.59 -2.37
C VAL A 117 11.88 -12.22 -1.45
N VAL A 118 12.07 -10.92 -1.25
CA VAL A 118 12.89 -10.36 -0.16
C VAL A 118 11.97 -9.55 0.72
N ASP A 119 11.81 -9.97 1.96
CA ASP A 119 11.00 -9.25 2.93
C ASP A 119 11.71 -7.97 3.41
N PHE A 120 10.98 -7.09 4.09
CA PHE A 120 11.42 -5.76 4.48
C PHE A 120 12.78 -5.78 5.18
N THR A 121 13.70 -4.99 4.65
CA THR A 121 15.07 -4.84 5.16
C THR A 121 15.65 -3.48 4.79
N ASP A 122 16.69 -3.04 5.51
CA ASP A 122 17.56 -1.92 5.19
C ASP A 122 18.89 -2.36 4.56
N ASP A 123 19.07 -3.67 4.37
CA ASP A 123 20.27 -4.26 3.75
C ASP A 123 20.24 -4.05 2.23
N ILE A 124 20.92 -2.97 1.80
CA ILE A 124 20.98 -2.57 0.39
C ILE A 124 21.65 -3.65 -0.46
N ASP A 125 22.70 -4.30 0.04
CA ASP A 125 23.44 -5.32 -0.71
C ASP A 125 22.56 -6.55 -1.00
N LYS A 126 21.79 -6.96 0.00
CA LYS A 126 20.81 -8.04 -0.16
C LYS A 126 19.74 -7.69 -1.20
N LEU A 127 19.18 -6.46 -1.14
CA LEU A 127 18.19 -5.99 -2.10
C LEU A 127 18.76 -5.93 -3.52
N GLN A 128 19.97 -5.40 -3.69
CA GLN A 128 20.66 -5.35 -4.98
C GLN A 128 20.94 -6.74 -5.55
N ALA A 129 21.42 -7.66 -4.71
CA ALA A 129 21.69 -9.05 -5.13
C ALA A 129 20.42 -9.75 -5.61
N ASP A 130 19.28 -9.50 -4.99
CA ASP A 130 18.00 -10.12 -5.38
C ASP A 130 17.43 -9.50 -6.67
N LEU A 131 17.55 -8.18 -6.85
CA LEU A 131 17.19 -7.53 -8.11
C LEU A 131 17.90 -8.21 -9.31
N LEU A 132 19.18 -8.57 -9.16
CA LEU A 132 19.93 -9.24 -10.23
C LEU A 132 19.43 -10.67 -10.53
N ARG A 133 18.64 -11.27 -9.67
CA ARG A 133 18.04 -12.59 -9.86
C ARG A 133 16.70 -12.55 -10.59
N LEU A 134 16.11 -11.37 -10.76
CA LEU A 134 14.84 -11.23 -11.47
C LEU A 134 14.94 -11.77 -12.89
N ARG A 135 13.95 -12.54 -13.30
CA ARG A 135 13.80 -13.13 -14.63
C ARG A 135 12.36 -12.99 -15.09
N ASN A 136 12.18 -12.84 -16.39
CA ASN A 136 10.85 -12.97 -16.99
C ASN A 136 10.32 -14.39 -16.76
N ARG A 137 9.06 -14.50 -16.36
CA ARG A 137 8.35 -15.73 -16.00
C ARG A 137 7.04 -15.88 -16.77
N SER A 138 6.89 -15.19 -17.89
CA SER A 138 5.69 -15.29 -18.72
C SER A 138 5.45 -16.75 -19.13
N ILE A 139 4.22 -17.20 -18.95
CA ILE A 139 3.75 -18.50 -19.44
C ILE A 139 3.31 -18.37 -20.90
N SER A 140 2.79 -17.18 -21.25
CA SER A 140 2.30 -16.87 -22.59
C SER A 140 3.40 -16.66 -23.61
N ASP A 141 4.59 -16.19 -23.17
CA ASP A 141 5.76 -15.97 -24.02
C ASP A 141 7.05 -16.54 -23.42
N PRO A 142 7.21 -17.86 -23.40
CA PRO A 142 8.35 -18.51 -22.76
C PRO A 142 9.70 -18.35 -23.50
N GLY A 143 9.77 -17.52 -24.53
CA GLY A 143 11.04 -17.33 -25.26
C GLY A 143 11.05 -16.26 -26.34
N GLY A 144 10.05 -15.39 -26.39
CA GLY A 144 9.99 -14.31 -27.41
C GLY A 144 9.86 -14.82 -28.85
N ILE A 145 9.36 -16.07 -29.02
CA ILE A 145 9.16 -16.65 -30.34
C ILE A 145 7.90 -16.03 -30.95
N ALA A 146 8.05 -15.41 -32.11
CA ALA A 146 6.93 -14.86 -32.87
C ALA A 146 5.85 -15.92 -33.06
N GLN A 147 4.66 -15.66 -32.53
CA GLN A 147 3.52 -16.57 -32.61
C GLN A 147 2.73 -16.28 -33.91
N CYS A 148 2.15 -17.32 -34.47
CA CYS A 148 1.32 -17.20 -35.68
C CYS A 148 0.00 -17.94 -35.51
N PRO A 149 -1.16 -17.26 -35.56
CA PRO A 149 -1.29 -15.80 -35.51
C PRO A 149 -0.87 -15.22 -34.14
N ASP A 150 -0.46 -13.97 -34.13
CA ASP A 150 -0.11 -13.22 -32.93
C ASP A 150 -1.38 -12.65 -32.30
N ILE A 151 -1.97 -13.39 -31.37
CA ILE A 151 -3.21 -13.03 -30.66
C ILE A 151 -2.84 -12.60 -29.24
N SER A 152 -3.05 -11.31 -28.94
CA SER A 152 -2.93 -10.81 -27.58
C SER A 152 -4.05 -11.33 -26.68
N PHE A 153 -3.83 -11.29 -25.35
CA PHE A 153 -4.88 -11.67 -24.39
C PHE A 153 -6.15 -10.79 -24.57
N TYR A 154 -6.00 -9.51 -24.91
CA TYR A 154 -7.11 -8.63 -25.23
C TYR A 154 -7.92 -9.13 -26.43
N MET A 155 -7.24 -9.47 -27.53
CA MET A 155 -7.90 -10.04 -28.71
C MET A 155 -8.58 -11.38 -28.38
N ALA A 156 -7.93 -12.22 -27.57
CA ALA A 156 -8.50 -13.50 -27.14
C ALA A 156 -9.81 -13.31 -26.31
N ASP A 157 -9.86 -12.31 -25.43
CA ASP A 157 -11.08 -11.95 -24.68
C ASP A 157 -12.19 -11.47 -25.62
N LEU A 158 -11.87 -10.62 -26.60
CA LEU A 158 -12.82 -10.17 -27.61
C LEU A 158 -13.39 -11.35 -28.42
N ILE A 159 -12.53 -12.24 -28.89
CA ILE A 159 -12.93 -13.39 -29.73
C ILE A 159 -13.79 -14.37 -28.96
N VAL A 160 -13.32 -14.79 -27.77
CA VAL A 160 -13.94 -15.91 -27.04
C VAL A 160 -15.08 -15.46 -26.14
N ASN A 161 -14.90 -14.40 -25.37
CA ASN A 161 -15.88 -13.94 -24.38
C ASN A 161 -16.90 -12.94 -24.95
N LYS A 162 -16.47 -12.11 -25.92
CA LYS A 162 -17.34 -11.08 -26.54
C LYS A 162 -17.89 -11.52 -27.89
N ASN A 163 -17.44 -12.66 -28.43
CA ASN A 163 -17.82 -13.17 -29.75
C ASN A 163 -17.59 -12.14 -30.88
N ASP A 164 -16.48 -11.39 -30.82
CA ASP A 164 -16.16 -10.37 -31.81
C ASP A 164 -15.62 -11.03 -33.10
N THR A 165 -16.51 -11.09 -34.09
CA THR A 165 -16.21 -11.67 -35.40
C THR A 165 -15.22 -10.82 -36.21
N THR A 166 -15.11 -9.52 -35.93
CA THR A 166 -14.17 -8.62 -36.63
C THR A 166 -12.74 -8.96 -36.21
N THR A 167 -12.48 -9.06 -34.91
CA THR A 167 -11.18 -9.46 -34.36
C THR A 167 -10.83 -10.90 -34.75
N LEU A 168 -11.81 -11.81 -34.76
CA LEU A 168 -11.57 -13.19 -35.21
C LEU A 168 -11.19 -13.26 -36.69
N ASN A 169 -11.85 -12.51 -37.57
CA ASN A 169 -11.50 -12.45 -38.99
C ASN A 169 -10.11 -11.82 -39.21
N LEU A 170 -9.76 -10.79 -38.45
CA LEU A 170 -8.43 -10.19 -38.48
C LEU A 170 -7.35 -11.22 -38.11
N ALA A 171 -7.53 -11.96 -37.02
CA ALA A 171 -6.62 -13.03 -36.60
C ALA A 171 -6.54 -14.18 -37.63
N GLY A 172 -7.66 -14.52 -38.28
CA GLY A 172 -7.70 -15.49 -39.38
C GLY A 172 -6.92 -15.03 -40.60
N GLN A 173 -7.03 -13.75 -40.95
CA GLN A 173 -6.21 -13.15 -42.04
C GLN A 173 -4.71 -13.16 -41.68
N GLU A 174 -4.35 -12.85 -40.45
CA GLU A 174 -2.99 -12.94 -39.97
C GLU A 174 -2.45 -14.38 -40.06
N ALA A 175 -3.25 -15.37 -39.66
CA ALA A 175 -2.87 -16.78 -39.80
C ALA A 175 -2.63 -17.18 -41.27
N LEU A 176 -3.46 -16.71 -42.21
CA LEU A 176 -3.20 -16.94 -43.64
C LEU A 176 -1.83 -16.41 -44.06
N ILE A 177 -1.48 -15.20 -43.67
CA ILE A 177 -0.26 -14.51 -44.06
C ILE A 177 0.95 -15.20 -43.45
N CYS A 178 0.99 -15.36 -42.16
CA CYS A 178 2.14 -15.87 -41.43
C CYS A 178 2.39 -17.37 -41.64
N LEU A 179 1.35 -18.16 -41.97
CA LEU A 179 1.49 -19.58 -42.32
C LEU A 179 1.63 -19.82 -43.81
N GLY A 180 1.60 -18.77 -44.66
CA GLY A 180 1.69 -18.89 -46.11
C GLY A 180 0.56 -19.69 -46.74
N LEU A 181 -0.65 -19.63 -46.18
CA LEU A 181 -1.81 -20.39 -46.65
C LEU A 181 -2.47 -19.71 -47.85
N PRO A 182 -3.06 -20.47 -48.79
CA PRO A 182 -3.80 -19.88 -49.92
C PRO A 182 -5.10 -19.22 -49.44
N ALA A 183 -5.56 -18.21 -50.17
CA ALA A 183 -6.77 -17.44 -49.82
C ALA A 183 -8.02 -18.30 -49.58
N GLN A 184 -8.15 -19.45 -50.28
CA GLN A 184 -9.25 -20.40 -50.15
C GLN A 184 -9.27 -21.09 -48.79
N ALA A 185 -8.16 -21.05 -48.05
CA ALA A 185 -8.05 -21.66 -46.71
C ALA A 185 -8.51 -20.71 -45.56
N LEU A 186 -9.16 -19.57 -45.89
CA LEU A 186 -9.55 -18.57 -44.87
C LEU A 186 -10.42 -19.19 -43.75
N SER A 187 -11.36 -20.05 -44.07
CA SER A 187 -12.21 -20.70 -43.05
C SER A 187 -11.42 -21.56 -42.07
N SER A 188 -10.41 -22.30 -42.60
CA SER A 188 -9.50 -23.09 -41.77
C SER A 188 -8.58 -22.22 -40.91
N ALA A 189 -8.09 -21.11 -41.46
CA ALA A 189 -7.26 -20.15 -40.75
C ALA A 189 -8.06 -19.47 -39.60
N ILE A 190 -9.34 -19.15 -39.81
CA ILE A 190 -10.24 -18.63 -38.77
C ILE A 190 -10.44 -19.66 -37.64
N GLN A 191 -10.61 -20.95 -37.95
CA GLN A 191 -10.71 -21.99 -36.95
C GLN A 191 -9.40 -22.14 -36.14
N MET A 192 -8.25 -22.06 -36.81
CA MET A 192 -6.94 -22.07 -36.13
C MET A 192 -6.80 -20.85 -35.19
N ALA A 193 -7.17 -19.65 -35.67
CA ALA A 193 -7.15 -18.44 -34.86
C ALA A 193 -8.08 -18.55 -33.64
N GLN A 194 -9.27 -19.13 -33.80
CA GLN A 194 -10.20 -19.36 -32.69
C GLN A 194 -9.62 -20.33 -31.65
N GLY A 195 -9.01 -21.44 -32.09
CA GLY A 195 -8.33 -22.38 -31.18
C GLY A 195 -7.14 -21.73 -30.44
N LYS A 196 -6.37 -20.90 -31.16
CA LYS A 196 -5.28 -20.13 -30.55
C LYS A 196 -5.79 -19.10 -29.55
N ALA A 197 -6.88 -18.39 -29.86
CA ALA A 197 -7.49 -17.45 -28.95
C ALA A 197 -7.96 -18.12 -27.64
N GLN A 198 -8.56 -19.31 -27.71
CA GLN A 198 -8.93 -20.09 -26.53
C GLN A 198 -7.73 -20.45 -25.67
N GLN A 199 -6.63 -20.86 -26.28
CA GLN A 199 -5.37 -21.16 -25.57
C GLN A 199 -4.80 -19.91 -24.89
N VAL A 200 -4.71 -18.79 -25.61
CA VAL A 200 -4.19 -17.51 -25.08
C VAL A 200 -5.07 -17.01 -23.94
N LEU A 201 -6.41 -17.11 -24.10
CA LEU A 201 -7.34 -16.73 -23.04
C LEU A 201 -7.12 -17.55 -21.76
N ALA A 202 -6.99 -18.88 -21.88
CA ALA A 202 -6.80 -19.74 -20.73
C ALA A 202 -5.49 -19.42 -19.97
N VAL A 203 -4.38 -19.22 -20.70
CA VAL A 203 -3.09 -18.85 -20.11
C VAL A 203 -3.14 -17.47 -19.48
N GLY A 204 -3.63 -16.45 -20.18
CA GLY A 204 -3.71 -15.09 -19.67
C GLY A 204 -4.65 -14.96 -18.45
N THR A 205 -5.74 -15.72 -18.42
CA THR A 205 -6.64 -15.82 -17.26
C THR A 205 -5.88 -16.37 -16.04
N GLN A 206 -5.06 -17.42 -16.23
CA GLN A 206 -4.24 -17.98 -15.16
C GLN A 206 -3.18 -17.00 -14.67
N GLU A 207 -2.47 -16.31 -15.56
CA GLU A 207 -1.48 -15.29 -15.21
C GLU A 207 -2.14 -14.14 -14.41
N THR A 208 -3.29 -13.65 -14.86
CA THR A 208 -4.08 -12.63 -14.16
C THR A 208 -4.49 -13.09 -12.75
N HIS A 209 -4.95 -14.34 -12.61
CA HIS A 209 -5.32 -14.90 -11.32
C HIS A 209 -4.16 -14.92 -10.32
N VAL A 210 -2.99 -15.38 -10.77
CA VAL A 210 -1.78 -15.42 -9.94
C VAL A 210 -1.38 -14.00 -9.53
N THR A 211 -1.37 -13.05 -10.48
CA THR A 211 -1.04 -11.64 -10.22
C THR A 211 -1.94 -11.02 -9.14
N TRP A 212 -3.26 -11.23 -9.22
CA TRP A 212 -4.20 -10.75 -8.19
C TRP A 212 -3.97 -11.41 -6.84
N THR A 213 -3.68 -12.71 -6.81
CA THR A 213 -3.41 -13.44 -5.57
C THR A 213 -2.16 -12.89 -4.88
N VAL A 214 -1.07 -12.71 -5.61
CA VAL A 214 0.17 -12.16 -5.05
C VAL A 214 -0.02 -10.72 -4.58
N LEU A 215 -0.69 -9.86 -5.36
CA LEU A 215 -0.95 -8.48 -4.94
C LEU A 215 -1.78 -8.43 -3.66
N LYS A 216 -2.77 -9.31 -3.50
CA LYS A 216 -3.56 -9.46 -2.27
C LYS A 216 -2.69 -9.85 -1.08
N ASP A 217 -1.75 -10.76 -1.26
CA ASP A 217 -0.82 -11.19 -0.22
C ASP A 217 0.17 -10.09 0.16
N VAL A 218 0.68 -9.33 -0.81
CA VAL A 218 1.53 -8.16 -0.55
C VAL A 218 0.77 -7.09 0.23
N VAL A 219 -0.49 -6.78 -0.14
CA VAL A 219 -1.33 -5.84 0.62
C VAL A 219 -1.53 -6.32 2.06
N ARG A 220 -1.80 -7.64 2.25
CA ARG A 220 -1.93 -8.23 3.59
C ARG A 220 -0.62 -8.11 4.38
N ARG A 221 0.52 -8.37 3.75
CA ARG A 221 1.83 -8.24 4.39
C ARG A 221 2.10 -6.79 4.80
N MET A 222 1.78 -5.83 3.93
CA MET A 222 1.91 -4.40 4.20
C MET A 222 1.03 -3.94 5.37
N ALA A 223 -0.18 -4.50 5.51
CA ALA A 223 -1.11 -4.12 6.58
C ALA A 223 -0.52 -4.31 7.99
N GLY A 224 0.39 -5.27 8.16
CA GLY A 224 1.11 -5.53 9.42
C GLY A 224 2.32 -4.64 9.66
N MET A 225 2.68 -3.72 8.77
CA MET A 225 3.86 -2.87 8.92
C MET A 225 3.53 -1.59 9.70
N PRO A 226 4.33 -1.22 10.72
CA PRO A 226 4.07 -0.06 11.56
C PRO A 226 4.65 1.22 10.95
N GLY A 227 3.99 1.83 9.97
CA GLY A 227 4.50 3.05 9.33
C GLY A 227 3.75 3.43 8.06
N GLN A 228 4.36 4.29 7.25
CA GLN A 228 3.86 4.57 5.91
C GLN A 228 4.05 3.34 5.02
N ARG A 229 3.03 2.96 4.26
CA ARG A 229 2.96 1.72 3.49
C ARG A 229 2.75 2.03 2.03
N ILE A 230 3.76 1.73 1.22
CA ILE A 230 3.76 2.02 -0.22
C ILE A 230 4.06 0.73 -0.96
N ILE A 231 3.21 0.35 -1.91
CA ILE A 231 3.49 -0.65 -2.93
C ILE A 231 3.77 0.09 -4.23
N VAL A 232 4.86 -0.22 -4.89
CA VAL A 232 5.13 0.23 -6.26
C VAL A 232 4.95 -0.97 -7.18
N LEU A 233 3.84 -1.01 -7.89
CA LEU A 233 3.55 -2.01 -8.91
C LEU A 233 4.26 -1.61 -10.21
N ILE A 234 5.25 -2.39 -10.61
CA ILE A 234 6.10 -2.17 -11.78
C ILE A 234 5.65 -3.18 -12.84
N SER A 235 4.86 -2.72 -13.80
CA SER A 235 4.16 -3.60 -14.74
C SER A 235 3.94 -2.88 -16.08
N PRO A 236 3.83 -3.60 -17.20
CA PRO A 236 3.30 -3.05 -18.44
C PRO A 236 1.79 -2.88 -18.39
N GLY A 237 1.17 -3.30 -17.28
CA GLY A 237 -0.25 -3.55 -17.16
C GLY A 237 -0.64 -4.95 -17.63
N PHE A 238 -1.85 -5.33 -17.29
CA PHE A 238 -2.43 -6.61 -17.68
C PHE A 238 -3.94 -6.49 -17.88
N ILE A 239 -4.49 -7.38 -18.67
CA ILE A 239 -5.93 -7.41 -18.87
C ILE A 239 -6.60 -8.06 -17.66
N SER A 240 -7.60 -7.38 -17.10
CA SER A 240 -8.42 -7.93 -16.02
C SER A 240 -9.84 -8.17 -16.51
N PRO A 241 -10.20 -9.39 -16.90
CA PRO A 241 -11.57 -9.74 -17.28
C PRO A 241 -12.58 -9.41 -16.18
N THR A 242 -13.84 -9.23 -16.59
CA THR A 242 -14.93 -8.78 -15.69
C THR A 242 -15.12 -9.70 -14.48
N GLU A 243 -14.81 -10.98 -14.60
CA GLU A 243 -14.88 -11.97 -13.52
C GLU A 243 -13.94 -11.66 -12.32
N TYR A 244 -12.84 -10.91 -12.55
CA TYR A 244 -11.91 -10.48 -11.50
C TYR A 244 -12.26 -9.14 -10.86
N GLN A 245 -13.37 -8.49 -11.22
CA GLN A 245 -13.80 -7.25 -10.56
C GLN A 245 -13.98 -7.39 -9.04
N PRO A 246 -14.55 -8.51 -8.52
CA PRO A 246 -14.62 -8.72 -7.07
C PRO A 246 -13.25 -8.77 -6.39
N ASP A 247 -12.27 -9.46 -6.99
CA ASP A 247 -10.92 -9.57 -6.43
C ASP A 247 -10.21 -8.21 -6.42
N LYS A 248 -10.30 -7.46 -7.52
CA LYS A 248 -9.77 -6.10 -7.62
C LYS A 248 -10.36 -5.19 -6.54
N ASN A 249 -11.69 -5.22 -6.36
CA ASN A 249 -12.37 -4.42 -5.35
C ASN A 249 -11.94 -4.84 -3.94
N ASP A 250 -11.86 -6.13 -3.63
CA ASP A 250 -11.41 -6.65 -2.32
C ASP A 250 -9.98 -6.20 -1.99
N ILE A 251 -9.08 -6.19 -2.98
CA ILE A 251 -7.70 -5.73 -2.80
C ILE A 251 -7.67 -4.22 -2.51
N MET A 252 -8.38 -3.41 -3.30
CA MET A 252 -8.46 -1.96 -3.06
C MET A 252 -9.08 -1.65 -1.71
N ASP A 253 -10.14 -2.35 -1.33
CA ASP A 253 -10.79 -2.19 -0.03
C ASP A 253 -9.85 -2.50 1.14
N LYS A 254 -9.09 -3.59 1.04
CA LYS A 254 -8.08 -3.96 2.03
C LYS A 254 -6.94 -2.96 2.09
N ALA A 255 -6.46 -2.49 0.94
CA ALA A 255 -5.42 -1.47 0.87
C ALA A 255 -5.88 -0.16 1.54
N ILE A 256 -7.09 0.31 1.23
CA ILE A 256 -7.66 1.52 1.83
C ILE A 256 -7.82 1.37 3.35
N LYS A 257 -8.38 0.24 3.82
CA LYS A 257 -8.55 -0.03 5.26
C LYS A 257 -7.23 -0.05 6.01
N ALA A 258 -6.20 -0.62 5.38
CA ALA A 258 -4.87 -0.71 5.96
C ALA A 258 -3.98 0.53 5.71
N ASN A 259 -4.50 1.61 5.12
CA ASN A 259 -3.73 2.78 4.68
C ASN A 259 -2.49 2.39 3.83
N VAL A 260 -2.63 1.39 2.97
CA VAL A 260 -1.62 1.00 1.98
C VAL A 260 -1.87 1.78 0.70
N VAL A 261 -0.88 2.53 0.26
CA VAL A 261 -0.92 3.27 -1.01
C VAL A 261 -0.28 2.41 -2.09
N ILE A 262 -1.01 2.14 -3.16
CA ILE A 262 -0.47 1.48 -4.34
C ILE A 262 -0.13 2.55 -5.36
N ASN A 263 1.15 2.68 -5.68
CA ASN A 263 1.62 3.44 -6.82
C ASN A 263 1.88 2.49 -7.97
N SER A 264 1.69 2.92 -9.20
CA SER A 264 1.91 2.10 -10.40
C SER A 264 2.89 2.77 -11.35
N LEU A 265 3.83 1.99 -11.86
CA LEU A 265 4.79 2.37 -12.89
C LEU A 265 4.51 1.56 -14.16
N ASP A 266 4.13 2.25 -15.24
CA ASP A 266 4.11 1.63 -16.57
C ASP A 266 5.55 1.47 -17.06
N ALA A 267 6.05 0.26 -17.00
CA ALA A 267 7.44 -0.05 -17.31
C ALA A 267 7.76 -0.07 -18.80
N ARG A 268 6.74 0.02 -19.68
CA ARG A 268 6.94 0.11 -21.14
C ARG A 268 7.61 1.42 -21.54
N GLY A 269 7.46 2.47 -20.74
CA GLY A 269 7.91 3.80 -21.07
C GLY A 269 6.97 4.49 -22.08
N LEU A 270 7.53 5.16 -23.08
CA LEU A 270 6.76 5.70 -24.20
C LEU A 270 6.23 4.56 -25.06
N TRP A 271 4.92 4.42 -25.11
CA TRP A 271 4.31 3.44 -26.00
C TRP A 271 4.43 3.89 -27.45
N VAL A 272 5.00 3.06 -28.28
CA VAL A 272 5.11 3.26 -29.73
C VAL A 272 4.23 2.24 -30.42
N ASP A 273 3.47 2.69 -31.43
CA ASP A 273 2.64 1.83 -32.25
C ASP A 273 3.53 0.81 -32.99
N PRO A 274 3.36 -0.50 -32.79
CA PRO A 274 4.20 -1.51 -33.46
C PRO A 274 4.20 -1.41 -34.98
N THR A 275 3.15 -0.88 -35.59
CA THR A 275 3.07 -0.74 -37.05
C THR A 275 4.02 0.32 -37.65
N ILE A 276 4.51 1.24 -36.80
CA ILE A 276 5.49 2.27 -37.20
C ILE A 276 6.88 1.98 -36.63
N ASP A 277 7.07 0.87 -35.95
CA ASP A 277 8.37 0.45 -35.43
C ASP A 277 9.25 -0.08 -36.60
N ALA A 278 10.28 0.70 -36.95
CA ALA A 278 11.19 0.37 -38.03
C ALA A 278 12.08 -0.87 -37.74
N SER A 279 12.11 -1.36 -36.50
CA SER A 279 12.85 -2.57 -36.12
C SER A 279 12.10 -3.86 -36.43
N LEU A 280 10.79 -3.79 -36.69
CA LEU A 280 9.98 -4.95 -37.03
C LEU A 280 10.08 -5.27 -38.52
N PRO A 281 10.10 -6.55 -38.93
CA PRO A 281 10.15 -6.93 -40.33
C PRO A 281 8.93 -6.42 -41.09
N ASN A 282 9.17 -5.76 -42.22
CA ASN A 282 8.11 -5.33 -43.14
C ASN A 282 7.38 -6.57 -43.71
N THR A 283 6.20 -6.84 -43.22
CA THR A 283 5.31 -7.87 -43.79
C THR A 283 4.52 -7.25 -44.95
N THR A 284 4.40 -7.99 -46.06
CA THR A 284 3.57 -7.64 -47.22
C THR A 284 2.07 -7.77 -46.90
N VAL A 285 1.58 -6.88 -46.04
CA VAL A 285 0.16 -6.85 -45.64
C VAL A 285 -0.56 -5.63 -46.22
N THR A 286 -1.86 -5.74 -46.40
CA THR A 286 -2.65 -4.62 -46.90
C THR A 286 -2.70 -3.47 -45.88
N PRO A 287 -2.76 -2.20 -46.31
CA PRO A 287 -2.90 -1.06 -45.41
C PRO A 287 -4.12 -1.18 -44.47
N ALA A 288 -5.23 -1.76 -44.90
CA ALA A 288 -6.41 -1.98 -44.09
C ALA A 288 -6.14 -2.96 -42.94
N PHE A 289 -5.38 -4.01 -43.15
CA PHE A 289 -4.96 -4.95 -42.12
C PHE A 289 -4.06 -4.27 -41.09
N GLN A 290 -3.07 -3.50 -41.53
CA GLN A 290 -2.16 -2.77 -40.63
C GLN A 290 -2.91 -1.80 -39.74
N ILE A 291 -3.87 -1.03 -40.28
CA ILE A 291 -4.71 -0.11 -39.51
C ILE A 291 -5.53 -0.87 -38.47
N ALA A 292 -6.16 -1.99 -38.83
CA ALA A 292 -6.98 -2.78 -37.93
C ALA A 292 -6.15 -3.40 -36.80
N LYS A 293 -4.95 -3.92 -37.10
CA LYS A 293 -4.02 -4.45 -36.08
C LYS A 293 -3.54 -3.35 -35.13
N SER A 294 -3.07 -2.21 -35.67
CA SER A 294 -2.66 -1.05 -34.88
C SER A 294 -3.77 -0.57 -33.93
N MET A 295 -5.04 -0.57 -34.40
CA MET A 295 -6.15 -0.20 -33.54
C MET A 295 -6.36 -1.19 -32.38
N ASN A 296 -6.27 -2.49 -32.63
CA ASN A 296 -6.34 -3.50 -31.57
C ASN A 296 -5.17 -3.38 -30.58
N ASP A 297 -3.93 -3.15 -31.06
CA ASP A 297 -2.76 -3.00 -30.21
C ASP A 297 -2.88 -1.78 -29.28
N ARG A 298 -3.39 -0.64 -29.81
CA ARG A 298 -3.68 0.56 -29.02
C ARG A 298 -4.74 0.30 -27.94
N MET A 299 -5.83 -0.37 -28.32
CA MET A 299 -6.88 -0.70 -27.37
C MET A 299 -6.41 -1.67 -26.29
N SER A 300 -5.59 -2.67 -26.66
CA SER A 300 -4.94 -3.58 -25.74
C SER A 300 -4.02 -2.85 -24.77
N ALA A 301 -3.13 -1.98 -25.28
CA ALA A 301 -2.23 -1.19 -24.45
C ALA A 301 -2.95 -0.26 -23.48
N SER A 302 -4.07 0.35 -23.91
CA SER A 302 -4.90 1.19 -23.05
C SER A 302 -5.58 0.36 -21.96
N ALA A 303 -6.19 -0.77 -22.32
CA ALA A 303 -6.89 -1.64 -21.36
C ALA A 303 -5.92 -2.24 -20.30
N GLN A 304 -4.68 -2.52 -20.68
CA GLN A 304 -3.62 -2.92 -19.74
C GLN A 304 -3.28 -1.79 -18.77
N ALA A 305 -3.09 -0.56 -19.28
CA ALA A 305 -2.75 0.60 -18.46
C ALA A 305 -3.88 0.99 -17.49
N ASP A 306 -5.15 0.77 -17.88
CA ASP A 306 -6.31 1.12 -17.06
C ASP A 306 -6.28 0.42 -15.69
N VAL A 307 -5.83 -0.83 -15.61
CA VAL A 307 -5.71 -1.57 -14.35
C VAL A 307 -4.69 -0.88 -13.42
N LEU A 308 -3.56 -0.44 -13.94
CA LEU A 308 -2.54 0.29 -13.18
C LEU A 308 -3.08 1.61 -12.64
N ALA A 309 -3.80 2.35 -13.50
CA ALA A 309 -4.44 3.61 -13.13
C ALA A 309 -5.50 3.42 -12.03
N GLU A 310 -6.36 2.40 -12.18
CA GLU A 310 -7.40 2.09 -11.20
C GLU A 310 -6.82 1.72 -9.84
N MET A 311 -5.79 0.86 -9.78
CA MET A 311 -5.14 0.47 -8.53
C MET A 311 -4.48 1.67 -7.85
N ALA A 312 -3.75 2.49 -8.61
CA ALA A 312 -3.09 3.67 -8.07
C ALA A 312 -4.12 4.69 -7.56
N TYR A 313 -5.00 5.17 -8.43
CA TYR A 313 -5.96 6.22 -8.04
C TYR A 313 -6.98 5.73 -7.02
N GLY A 314 -7.35 4.44 -7.05
CA GLY A 314 -8.27 3.84 -6.10
C GLY A 314 -7.76 3.91 -4.67
N THR A 315 -6.47 3.69 -4.45
CA THR A 315 -5.81 3.69 -3.13
C THR A 315 -5.19 5.03 -2.73
N GLY A 316 -5.33 6.08 -3.57
CA GLY A 316 -4.75 7.40 -3.34
C GLY A 316 -3.29 7.51 -3.77
N GLY A 317 -2.82 6.60 -4.59
CA GLY A 317 -1.50 6.60 -5.17
C GLY A 317 -1.38 7.38 -6.48
N SER A 318 -0.23 7.28 -7.11
CA SER A 318 0.14 7.90 -8.39
C SER A 318 0.40 6.85 -9.46
N PHE A 319 0.03 7.18 -10.68
CA PHE A 319 0.35 6.38 -11.85
C PHE A 319 1.34 7.13 -12.75
N PHE A 320 2.54 6.56 -12.92
CA PHE A 320 3.57 7.06 -13.80
C PHE A 320 3.54 6.28 -15.11
N GLN A 321 3.29 6.96 -16.21
CA GLN A 321 3.12 6.36 -17.52
C GLN A 321 3.67 7.24 -18.65
N ASN A 322 3.85 6.62 -19.80
CA ASN A 322 4.18 7.30 -21.06
C ASN A 322 5.44 8.17 -20.96
N ASN A 323 6.46 7.68 -20.26
CA ASN A 323 7.71 8.35 -20.02
C ASN A 323 8.86 7.33 -19.92
N ASN A 324 9.95 7.56 -20.68
CA ASN A 324 11.13 6.69 -20.69
C ASN A 324 12.06 6.91 -19.49
N ASP A 325 11.88 7.99 -18.74
CA ASP A 325 12.67 8.26 -17.53
C ASP A 325 12.12 7.47 -16.34
N LEU A 326 12.46 6.18 -16.30
CA LEU A 326 12.05 5.29 -15.22
C LEU A 326 12.72 5.65 -13.88
N ASP A 327 13.87 6.33 -13.90
CA ASP A 327 14.52 6.83 -12.68
C ASP A 327 13.67 7.89 -12.00
N GLU A 328 13.16 8.84 -12.79
CA GLU A 328 12.23 9.85 -12.29
C GLU A 328 10.92 9.22 -11.81
N GLY A 329 10.40 8.22 -12.56
CA GLY A 329 9.23 7.44 -12.14
C GLY A 329 9.44 6.77 -10.77
N MET A 330 10.55 6.05 -10.60
CA MET A 330 10.89 5.41 -9.33
C MET A 330 11.02 6.44 -8.21
N ARG A 331 11.70 7.55 -8.44
CA ARG A 331 11.86 8.64 -7.47
C ARG A 331 10.52 9.20 -7.00
N GLN A 332 9.59 9.45 -7.93
CA GLN A 332 8.28 9.99 -7.62
C GLN A 332 7.39 9.01 -6.85
N LEU A 333 7.44 7.72 -7.21
CA LEU A 333 6.55 6.70 -6.68
C LEU A 333 7.03 6.11 -5.35
N THR A 334 8.35 6.10 -5.10
CA THR A 334 8.94 5.59 -3.88
C THR A 334 9.32 6.67 -2.89
N GLY A 335 9.56 7.91 -3.37
CA GLY A 335 9.98 9.03 -2.53
C GLY A 335 8.88 9.49 -1.58
N PRO A 336 9.20 9.93 -0.36
CA PRO A 336 8.25 10.69 0.42
C PRO A 336 7.95 11.98 -0.35
N PRO A 337 6.70 12.41 -0.45
CA PRO A 337 6.42 13.75 -0.95
C PRO A 337 7.12 14.76 -0.03
N GLU A 338 7.77 15.78 -0.59
CA GLU A 338 8.46 16.81 0.19
C GLU A 338 7.55 17.45 1.24
N PHE A 339 6.26 17.59 0.88
CA PHE A 339 5.20 18.07 1.75
C PHE A 339 3.93 17.28 1.53
N TYR A 340 3.21 17.03 2.61
CA TYR A 340 1.84 16.53 2.57
C TYR A 340 0.99 17.22 3.63
N TYR A 341 -0.29 17.33 3.33
CA TYR A 341 -1.29 17.92 4.19
C TYR A 341 -2.09 16.81 4.86
N VAL A 342 -2.32 16.93 6.14
CA VAL A 342 -3.26 16.04 6.86
C VAL A 342 -4.52 16.83 7.14
N LEU A 343 -5.60 16.49 6.43
CA LEU A 343 -6.91 17.10 6.62
C LEU A 343 -7.76 16.19 7.50
N GLY A 344 -8.19 16.68 8.66
CA GLY A 344 -9.09 15.95 9.54
C GLY A 344 -10.48 16.55 9.53
N PHE A 345 -11.52 15.72 9.40
CA PHE A 345 -12.91 16.15 9.53
C PHE A 345 -13.72 15.16 10.38
N ALA A 346 -14.80 15.67 10.99
CA ALA A 346 -15.77 14.83 11.69
C ALA A 346 -16.95 14.56 10.76
N PRO A 347 -17.17 13.32 10.30
CA PRO A 347 -18.27 13.03 9.39
C PRO A 347 -19.62 13.36 10.02
N GLN A 348 -20.41 14.20 9.34
CA GLN A 348 -21.78 14.46 9.75
C GLN A 348 -22.66 13.28 9.31
N ASN A 349 -23.35 12.65 10.26
CA ASN A 349 -24.22 11.49 10.04
C ASN A 349 -23.48 10.19 9.63
N LEU A 350 -22.36 9.90 10.27
CA LEU A 350 -21.67 8.62 10.11
C LEU A 350 -22.58 7.48 10.59
N LYS A 351 -23.06 6.66 9.66
CA LYS A 351 -23.66 5.38 10.00
C LYS A 351 -22.55 4.36 10.21
N ASN A 352 -22.52 3.71 11.35
CA ASN A 352 -21.53 2.67 11.65
C ASN A 352 -21.93 1.33 11.00
N ASP A 353 -22.09 1.33 9.68
CA ASP A 353 -22.63 0.22 8.89
C ASP A 353 -21.57 -0.48 8.02
N GLY A 354 -20.32 -0.04 8.12
CA GLY A 354 -19.23 -0.54 7.28
C GLY A 354 -19.30 -0.08 5.83
N SER A 355 -20.19 0.88 5.48
CA SER A 355 -20.33 1.32 4.11
C SER A 355 -19.14 2.18 3.66
N PHE A 356 -18.85 2.10 2.35
CA PHE A 356 -17.83 2.95 1.73
C PHE A 356 -18.34 4.39 1.58
N HIS A 357 -17.52 5.34 2.00
CA HIS A 357 -17.73 6.77 1.87
C HIS A 357 -16.77 7.33 0.83
N ALA A 358 -17.27 7.72 -0.33
CA ALA A 358 -16.48 8.33 -1.37
C ALA A 358 -16.02 9.73 -0.95
N LEU A 359 -14.70 9.95 -0.96
CA LEU A 359 -14.07 11.23 -0.67
C LEU A 359 -13.64 11.94 -1.95
N ARG A 360 -13.77 13.24 -1.95
CA ARG A 360 -13.17 14.11 -2.94
C ARG A 360 -12.54 15.31 -2.26
N VAL A 361 -11.25 15.52 -2.53
CA VAL A 361 -10.52 16.71 -2.09
C VAL A 361 -10.31 17.61 -3.31
N THR A 362 -10.59 18.89 -3.16
CA THR A 362 -10.33 19.91 -4.18
C THR A 362 -9.52 21.05 -3.58
N VAL A 363 -8.67 21.66 -4.42
CA VAL A 363 -7.86 22.82 -4.03
C VAL A 363 -8.31 24.03 -4.85
N LYS A 364 -8.57 25.13 -4.17
CA LYS A 364 -8.87 26.42 -4.79
C LYS A 364 -7.67 27.34 -4.65
N SER A 365 -7.33 28.05 -5.72
CA SER A 365 -6.31 29.09 -5.72
C SER A 365 -6.84 30.36 -6.36
N ASN A 366 -6.29 31.49 -5.95
CA ASN A 366 -6.56 32.77 -6.58
C ASN A 366 -5.19 33.44 -6.91
N PRO A 367 -4.81 33.61 -8.19
CA PRO A 367 -5.55 33.20 -9.41
C PRO A 367 -5.68 31.67 -9.57
N PRO A 368 -6.64 31.21 -10.39
CA PRO A 368 -6.84 29.77 -10.64
C PRO A 368 -5.60 29.15 -11.26
N VAL A 369 -5.04 28.16 -10.57
CA VAL A 369 -3.91 27.33 -11.04
C VAL A 369 -4.37 25.89 -11.05
N SER A 370 -3.96 25.14 -12.07
CA SER A 370 -4.22 23.70 -12.11
C SER A 370 -3.24 22.98 -11.19
N PHE A 371 -3.76 22.23 -10.24
CA PHE A 371 -3.01 21.39 -9.32
C PHE A 371 -3.35 19.93 -9.57
N ASN A 372 -2.34 19.07 -9.43
CA ASN A 372 -2.57 17.63 -9.29
C ASN A 372 -2.74 17.33 -7.80
N VAL A 373 -3.97 16.93 -7.41
CA VAL A 373 -4.34 16.63 -6.02
C VAL A 373 -4.42 15.12 -5.86
N GLN A 374 -3.52 14.57 -5.08
CA GLN A 374 -3.47 13.17 -4.72
C GLN A 374 -4.04 12.99 -3.31
N ALA A 375 -5.14 12.26 -3.19
CA ALA A 375 -5.78 11.92 -1.93
C ALA A 375 -6.54 10.60 -2.08
N ARG A 376 -6.72 9.87 -0.98
CA ARG A 376 -7.55 8.66 -1.02
C ARG A 376 -8.96 8.98 -1.48
N LYS A 377 -9.53 8.10 -2.30
CA LYS A 377 -10.87 8.30 -2.88
C LYS A 377 -12.02 7.97 -1.93
N GLY A 378 -11.72 7.44 -0.75
CA GLY A 378 -12.74 7.11 0.22
C GLY A 378 -12.19 6.50 1.51
N TYR A 379 -13.13 6.15 2.37
CA TYR A 379 -12.88 5.40 3.61
C TYR A 379 -14.10 4.53 3.91
N TYR A 380 -13.90 3.52 4.75
CA TYR A 380 -14.99 2.71 5.26
C TYR A 380 -15.48 3.26 6.59
N ALA A 381 -16.79 3.43 6.72
CA ALA A 381 -17.39 3.71 8.01
C ALA A 381 -17.08 2.55 8.98
N PRO A 382 -16.82 2.80 10.26
CA PRO A 382 -16.70 1.72 11.24
C PRO A 382 -17.92 0.80 11.16
N LYS A 383 -17.72 -0.50 11.10
CA LYS A 383 -18.80 -1.46 11.21
C LYS A 383 -18.98 -1.78 12.69
N LYS A 384 -19.89 -1.11 13.38
CA LYS A 384 -20.26 -1.55 14.72
C LYS A 384 -21.11 -2.81 14.58
N THR A 385 -20.51 -3.95 14.89
CA THR A 385 -21.24 -5.19 15.12
C THR A 385 -22.03 -5.05 16.42
N SER A 386 -23.05 -5.88 16.62
CA SER A 386 -23.78 -5.93 17.90
C SER A 386 -22.89 -6.37 19.08
N ASN A 387 -21.68 -6.86 18.80
CA ASN A 387 -20.70 -7.32 19.78
C ASN A 387 -19.67 -6.20 20.06
N ALA A 388 -19.86 -5.50 21.18
CA ALA A 388 -18.95 -4.43 21.60
C ALA A 388 -17.51 -4.90 21.83
N ALA A 389 -17.29 -6.18 22.15
CA ALA A 389 -15.97 -6.75 22.36
C ALA A 389 -15.21 -6.94 21.02
N GLU A 390 -15.90 -7.33 19.94
CA GLU A 390 -15.31 -7.45 18.61
C GLU A 390 -14.91 -6.07 18.07
N ASN A 391 -15.79 -5.08 18.22
CA ASN A 391 -15.50 -3.70 17.82
C ASN A 391 -14.27 -3.15 18.55
N ALA A 392 -14.20 -3.39 19.89
CA ALA A 392 -13.05 -2.96 20.69
C ALA A 392 -11.75 -3.64 20.24
N LYS A 393 -11.82 -4.91 19.86
CA LYS A 393 -10.66 -5.65 19.34
C LYS A 393 -10.18 -5.08 18.02
N GLU A 394 -11.08 -4.82 17.07
CA GLU A 394 -10.74 -4.22 15.77
C GLU A 394 -10.12 -2.82 15.93
N GLU A 395 -10.71 -1.97 16.79
CA GLU A 395 -10.17 -0.63 17.08
C GLU A 395 -8.75 -0.69 17.68
N ILE A 396 -8.50 -1.62 18.60
CA ILE A 396 -7.18 -1.83 19.21
C ILE A 396 -6.19 -2.35 18.17
N GLU A 397 -6.60 -3.31 17.32
CA GLU A 397 -5.74 -3.89 16.28
C GLU A 397 -5.37 -2.84 15.23
N GLU A 398 -6.32 -2.02 14.80
CA GLU A 398 -6.06 -0.89 13.90
C GLU A 398 -5.07 0.10 14.53
N ALA A 399 -5.27 0.49 15.80
CA ALA A 399 -4.37 1.38 16.50
C ALA A 399 -2.97 0.77 16.71
N LEU A 400 -2.90 -0.56 16.92
CA LEU A 400 -1.64 -1.27 17.16
C LEU A 400 -0.70 -1.23 15.95
N PHE A 401 -1.27 -1.38 14.75
CA PHE A 401 -0.51 -1.37 13.49
C PHE A 401 -0.50 0.01 12.82
N SER A 402 -1.22 1.00 13.33
CA SER A 402 -1.10 2.39 12.89
C SER A 402 0.13 3.04 13.52
N ARG A 403 0.80 3.93 12.77
CA ARG A 403 1.87 4.76 13.32
C ARG A 403 1.34 6.03 13.99
N GLU A 404 0.13 6.43 13.67
CA GLU A 404 -0.47 7.66 14.16
C GLU A 404 -0.61 7.60 15.68
N GLU A 405 -0.05 8.60 16.38
CA GLU A 405 -0.24 8.71 17.82
C GLU A 405 -1.64 9.25 18.11
N LEU A 406 -2.33 8.56 19.00
CA LEU A 406 -3.63 8.95 19.51
C LEU A 406 -3.44 9.43 20.95
N GLY A 407 -3.96 10.60 21.29
CA GLY A 407 -3.76 11.23 22.61
C GLY A 407 -5.09 11.59 23.26
N GLU A 408 -6.11 10.74 23.20
CA GLU A 408 -7.42 11.00 23.85
C GLU A 408 -7.40 10.78 25.35
N LEU A 409 -6.45 9.97 25.84
CA LEU A 409 -6.16 9.76 27.26
C LEU A 409 -4.74 10.29 27.56
N PRO A 410 -4.49 10.89 28.73
CA PRO A 410 -3.17 11.29 29.16
C PRO A 410 -2.35 10.07 29.59
N VAL A 411 -1.70 9.43 28.63
CA VAL A 411 -0.85 8.26 28.82
C VAL A 411 0.59 8.62 28.53
N GLU A 412 1.51 8.11 29.33
CA GLU A 412 2.94 8.19 29.10
C GLU A 412 3.52 6.79 28.88
N LEU A 413 4.38 6.66 27.88
CA LEU A 413 5.14 5.46 27.59
C LEU A 413 6.58 5.63 28.08
N HIS A 414 7.00 4.74 28.98
CA HIS A 414 8.39 4.63 29.41
C HIS A 414 8.92 3.24 29.10
N THR A 415 10.19 3.15 28.72
CA THR A 415 10.85 1.88 28.45
C THR A 415 12.12 1.74 29.26
N GLN A 416 12.39 0.54 29.74
CA GLN A 416 13.63 0.13 30.38
C GLN A 416 14.09 -1.17 29.77
N PHE A 417 15.39 -1.44 29.75
CA PHE A 417 15.90 -2.74 29.33
C PHE A 417 16.92 -3.27 30.32
N PHE A 418 17.03 -4.59 30.35
CA PHE A 418 18.01 -5.31 31.18
C PHE A 418 18.64 -6.36 30.27
N LYS A 419 19.95 -6.23 30.02
CA LYS A 419 20.71 -7.23 29.27
C LYS A 419 21.20 -8.30 30.25
N ALA A 420 20.74 -9.53 30.06
CA ALA A 420 21.14 -10.68 30.88
C ALA A 420 22.37 -11.37 30.29
N SER A 421 22.49 -11.42 28.97
CA SER A 421 23.61 -12.00 28.22
C SER A 421 23.68 -11.41 26.81
N ASP A 422 24.64 -11.87 26.00
CA ASP A 422 24.73 -11.47 24.59
C ASP A 422 23.60 -12.05 23.71
N LYS A 423 22.79 -12.96 24.27
CA LYS A 423 21.66 -13.57 23.56
C LYS A 423 20.29 -13.22 24.17
N ASP A 424 20.28 -12.76 25.43
CA ASP A 424 19.05 -12.56 26.18
C ASP A 424 18.99 -11.18 26.83
N ALA A 425 17.94 -10.48 26.56
CA ALA A 425 17.59 -9.21 27.18
C ALA A 425 16.08 -9.15 27.49
N THR A 426 15.73 -8.27 28.38
CA THR A 426 14.32 -8.00 28.73
C THR A 426 14.02 -6.53 28.49
N ILE A 427 12.96 -6.25 27.71
CA ILE A 427 12.38 -4.93 27.57
C ILE A 427 11.22 -4.83 28.57
N ALA A 428 11.26 -3.83 29.43
CA ALA A 428 10.16 -3.48 30.32
C ALA A 428 9.45 -2.23 29.77
N VAL A 429 8.20 -2.39 29.38
CA VAL A 429 7.30 -1.33 28.93
C VAL A 429 6.45 -0.88 30.12
N VAL A 430 6.55 0.39 30.48
CA VAL A 430 5.78 0.98 31.57
C VAL A 430 4.79 1.99 31.02
N CYS A 431 3.52 1.67 31.14
CA CYS A 431 2.39 2.56 30.86
C CYS A 431 2.10 3.36 32.12
N ARG A 432 2.13 4.69 32.06
CA ARG A 432 1.67 5.59 33.10
C ARG A 432 0.41 6.30 32.65
N LEU A 433 -0.62 6.29 33.46
CA LEU A 433 -1.94 6.84 33.15
C LEU A 433 -2.46 7.66 34.34
N ASP A 434 -2.96 8.87 34.09
CA ASP A 434 -3.69 9.64 35.10
C ASP A 434 -5.14 9.11 35.20
N PRO A 435 -5.50 8.47 36.31
CA PRO A 435 -6.83 7.87 36.50
C PRO A 435 -7.97 8.87 36.55
N LYS A 436 -7.71 10.16 36.75
CA LYS A 436 -8.72 11.21 36.79
C LYS A 436 -9.40 11.48 35.46
N HIS A 437 -8.77 11.06 34.34
CA HIS A 437 -9.28 11.24 33.00
C HIS A 437 -10.05 10.01 32.49
N ILE A 438 -10.13 8.95 33.28
CA ILE A 438 -10.91 7.76 32.98
C ILE A 438 -12.38 8.01 33.28
N GLN A 439 -13.25 7.60 32.38
CA GLN A 439 -14.71 7.69 32.63
C GLN A 439 -15.22 6.44 33.32
N PHE A 440 -16.08 6.61 34.31
CA PHE A 440 -16.65 5.51 35.08
C PHE A 440 -18.16 5.50 34.94
N LYS A 441 -18.73 4.30 34.78
CA LYS A 441 -20.16 4.07 34.82
C LYS A 441 -20.56 3.57 36.20
N LYS A 442 -21.53 4.23 36.82
CA LYS A 442 -22.04 3.83 38.13
C LYS A 442 -23.07 2.70 37.99
N ALA A 443 -22.75 1.53 38.52
CA ALA A 443 -23.63 0.37 38.59
C ALA A 443 -23.37 -0.40 39.89
N ASP A 444 -24.42 -0.93 40.53
CA ASP A 444 -24.37 -1.70 41.78
C ASP A 444 -23.65 -0.98 42.92
N GLY A 445 -23.82 0.35 43.01
CA GLY A 445 -23.18 1.19 44.01
C GLY A 445 -21.67 1.34 43.87
N ARG A 446 -21.10 0.99 42.72
CA ARG A 446 -19.68 1.10 42.39
C ARG A 446 -19.46 1.87 41.09
N ASN A 447 -18.29 2.44 40.96
CA ASN A 447 -17.79 3.06 39.75
C ASN A 447 -17.01 2.00 38.95
N ASN A 448 -17.55 1.61 37.83
CA ASN A 448 -17.04 0.51 36.98
C ASN A 448 -16.38 1.05 35.71
N ASN A 449 -15.28 0.45 35.34
CA ASN A 449 -14.65 0.62 34.01
C ASN A 449 -13.77 -0.59 33.71
N VAL A 450 -13.51 -0.83 32.42
CA VAL A 450 -12.54 -1.81 31.94
C VAL A 450 -11.50 -1.09 31.10
N LEU A 451 -10.24 -1.12 31.54
CA LEU A 451 -9.11 -0.64 30.77
C LEU A 451 -8.43 -1.81 30.04
N THR A 452 -8.25 -1.66 28.74
CA THR A 452 -7.45 -2.59 27.95
C THR A 452 -6.14 -1.92 27.57
N ILE A 453 -5.02 -2.55 27.92
CA ILE A 453 -3.66 -2.05 27.65
C ILE A 453 -2.93 -3.11 26.83
N VAL A 454 -2.51 -2.74 25.63
CA VAL A 454 -1.76 -3.61 24.74
C VAL A 454 -0.37 -3.00 24.51
N SER A 455 0.66 -3.77 24.82
CA SER A 455 2.04 -3.43 24.49
C SER A 455 2.52 -4.41 23.41
N ALA A 456 3.06 -3.90 22.32
CA ALA A 456 3.65 -4.70 21.24
C ALA A 456 5.08 -4.32 20.96
N VAL A 457 5.86 -5.31 20.53
CA VAL A 457 7.27 -5.16 20.15
C VAL A 457 7.42 -5.56 18.69
N PHE A 458 8.11 -4.71 17.94
CA PHE A 458 8.48 -4.94 16.54
C PHE A 458 10.01 -4.92 16.44
N ASP A 459 10.56 -5.72 15.54
CA ASP A 459 12.00 -5.72 15.26
C ASP A 459 12.44 -4.46 14.49
N ARG A 460 13.75 -4.33 14.23
CA ARG A 460 14.31 -3.23 13.46
C ARG A 460 13.79 -3.10 12.03
N ASN A 461 13.22 -4.16 11.48
CA ASN A 461 12.63 -4.20 10.14
C ASN A 461 11.11 -3.99 10.15
N GLY A 462 10.52 -3.72 11.34
CA GLY A 462 9.08 -3.52 11.49
C GLY A 462 8.28 -4.82 11.57
N ASN A 463 8.93 -5.99 11.68
CA ASN A 463 8.21 -7.24 11.85
C ASN A 463 7.64 -7.32 13.25
N PHE A 464 6.35 -7.66 13.35
CA PHE A 464 5.70 -7.93 14.61
C PHE A 464 6.32 -9.16 15.28
N MET A 465 6.80 -8.99 16.50
CA MET A 465 7.42 -10.08 17.27
C MET A 465 6.46 -10.65 18.31
N SER A 466 5.88 -9.77 19.12
CA SER A 466 5.02 -10.18 20.23
C SER A 466 4.16 -9.04 20.71
N ALA A 467 3.00 -9.35 21.27
CA ALA A 467 2.17 -8.40 22.01
C ALA A 467 1.65 -9.04 23.29
N ILE A 468 1.51 -8.23 24.33
CA ILE A 468 0.90 -8.61 25.61
C ILE A 468 -0.25 -7.66 25.89
N GLN A 469 -1.43 -8.23 26.02
CA GLN A 469 -2.63 -7.52 26.43
C GLN A 469 -2.88 -7.74 27.93
N LYS A 470 -3.15 -6.65 28.63
CA LYS A 470 -3.64 -6.65 30.01
C LYS A 470 -4.99 -5.96 30.07
N THR A 471 -5.94 -6.61 30.69
CA THR A 471 -7.27 -6.04 30.96
C THR A 471 -7.40 -5.80 32.47
N VAL A 472 -7.72 -4.57 32.84
CA VAL A 472 -7.91 -4.16 34.22
C VAL A 472 -9.41 -3.88 34.45
N ASP A 473 -10.09 -4.78 35.17
CA ASP A 473 -11.48 -4.59 35.56
C ASP A 473 -11.53 -3.77 36.85
N ILE A 474 -12.06 -2.56 36.77
CA ILE A 474 -12.08 -1.58 37.85
C ILE A 474 -13.49 -1.49 38.40
N LYS A 475 -13.63 -1.76 39.70
CA LYS A 475 -14.90 -1.69 40.44
C LYS A 475 -14.68 -1.01 41.78
N MET A 476 -14.80 0.32 41.85
CA MET A 476 -14.44 1.11 43.02
C MET A 476 -15.62 1.78 43.67
N LYS A 477 -15.59 1.85 45.00
CA LYS A 477 -16.54 2.66 45.79
C LYS A 477 -16.20 4.14 45.68
N ASP A 478 -17.18 5.03 45.95
CA ASP A 478 -16.98 6.48 45.91
C ASP A 478 -15.87 6.96 46.84
N GLU A 479 -15.71 6.32 48.02
CA GLU A 479 -14.63 6.61 48.96
C GLU A 479 -13.23 6.30 48.40
N THR A 480 -13.12 5.26 47.58
CA THR A 480 -11.87 4.88 46.91
C THR A 480 -11.56 5.81 45.74
N MET A 481 -12.61 6.22 45.00
CA MET A 481 -12.50 7.19 43.94
C MET A 481 -11.96 8.54 44.44
N ALA A 482 -12.36 8.99 45.62
CA ALA A 482 -11.89 10.23 46.22
C ALA A 482 -10.39 10.20 46.60
N LYS A 483 -9.81 9.01 46.72
CA LYS A 483 -8.40 8.77 47.13
C LYS A 483 -7.54 8.20 46.01
N LEU A 484 -7.91 8.40 44.74
CA LEU A 484 -7.12 7.90 43.60
C LEU A 484 -5.70 8.46 43.63
N PRO A 485 -4.67 7.63 43.36
CA PRO A 485 -3.32 8.11 43.21
C PRO A 485 -3.23 8.99 41.97
N ALA A 486 -2.22 9.86 41.92
CA ALA A 486 -2.02 10.78 40.81
C ALA A 486 -1.68 10.03 39.48
N VAL A 487 -1.09 8.84 39.56
CA VAL A 487 -0.67 8.05 38.43
C VAL A 487 -0.83 6.56 38.70
N TRP A 488 -1.38 5.84 37.75
CA TRP A 488 -1.31 4.39 37.69
C TRP A 488 -0.17 3.96 36.77
N ALA A 489 0.64 3.01 37.23
CA ALA A 489 1.75 2.46 36.45
C ALA A 489 1.54 0.96 36.23
N LEU A 490 1.52 0.55 34.97
CA LEU A 490 1.45 -0.87 34.59
C LEU A 490 2.72 -1.23 33.81
N LYS A 491 3.37 -2.32 34.25
CA LYS A 491 4.61 -2.81 33.64
C LYS A 491 4.35 -4.09 32.85
N THR A 492 4.90 -4.18 31.65
CA THR A 492 4.88 -5.37 30.80
C THR A 492 6.31 -5.70 30.37
N ASN A 493 6.70 -6.96 30.43
CA ASN A 493 8.06 -7.40 30.11
C ASN A 493 8.06 -8.29 28.87
N PHE A 494 9.06 -8.08 27.99
CA PHE A 494 9.30 -8.88 26.81
C PHE A 494 10.73 -9.44 26.84
N SER A 495 10.87 -10.74 26.59
CA SER A 495 12.16 -11.37 26.42
C SER A 495 12.55 -11.32 24.96
N VAL A 496 13.68 -10.70 24.66
CA VAL A 496 14.17 -10.45 23.31
C VAL A 496 15.68 -10.60 23.24
N PRO A 497 16.29 -10.95 22.09
CA PRO A 497 17.73 -10.83 21.93
C PRO A 497 18.17 -9.36 21.95
N PRO A 498 19.46 -9.02 22.22
CA PRO A 498 19.97 -7.68 22.01
C PRO A 498 19.72 -7.19 20.58
N GLY A 499 19.34 -5.91 20.42
CA GLY A 499 18.98 -5.33 19.14
C GLY A 499 18.15 -4.06 19.26
N SER A 500 17.70 -3.52 18.15
CA SER A 500 16.82 -2.34 18.10
C SER A 500 15.37 -2.77 17.92
N TYR A 501 14.51 -2.18 18.74
CA TYR A 501 13.07 -2.53 18.80
C TYR A 501 12.21 -1.29 18.80
N MET A 502 11.10 -1.37 18.10
CA MET A 502 10.00 -0.42 18.21
C MET A 502 8.94 -0.98 19.17
N ILE A 503 8.43 -0.11 20.04
CA ILE A 503 7.38 -0.41 21.00
C ILE A 503 6.13 0.36 20.60
N ARG A 504 5.01 -0.33 20.56
CA ARG A 504 3.70 0.29 20.42
C ARG A 504 2.89 0.03 21.67
N LEU A 505 2.38 1.08 22.31
CA LEU A 505 1.49 1.03 23.46
C LEU A 505 0.12 1.55 23.07
N VAL A 506 -0.91 0.75 23.26
CA VAL A 506 -2.32 1.14 23.04
C VAL A 506 -3.07 1.00 24.37
N VAL A 507 -3.78 2.05 24.76
CA VAL A 507 -4.63 2.07 25.98
C VAL A 507 -6.04 2.47 25.57
N ARG A 508 -7.03 1.66 25.94
CA ARG A 508 -8.44 1.90 25.65
C ARG A 508 -9.27 1.90 26.94
N ASP A 509 -10.03 2.97 27.12
CA ASP A 509 -11.06 3.13 28.14
C ASP A 509 -12.41 2.67 27.56
N SER A 510 -13.00 1.62 28.15
CA SER A 510 -14.24 1.02 27.63
C SER A 510 -15.47 1.89 27.83
N GLU A 511 -15.58 2.60 28.96
CA GLU A 511 -16.76 3.41 29.29
C GLU A 511 -16.70 4.79 28.60
N GLY A 512 -15.51 5.42 28.59
CA GLY A 512 -15.28 6.67 27.88
C GLY A 512 -15.19 6.51 26.37
N GLN A 513 -14.97 5.28 25.87
CA GLN A 513 -14.64 4.98 24.46
C GLN A 513 -13.48 5.84 23.95
N LEU A 514 -12.52 6.13 24.85
CA LEU A 514 -11.31 6.90 24.56
C LEU A 514 -10.13 5.96 24.34
N MET A 515 -9.24 6.34 23.47
CA MET A 515 -8.05 5.55 23.15
C MET A 515 -6.81 6.44 23.03
N SER A 516 -5.71 5.94 23.55
CA SER A 516 -4.39 6.52 23.28
C SER A 516 -3.45 5.46 22.74
N ALA A 517 -2.63 5.86 21.79
CA ALA A 517 -1.65 5.01 21.14
C ALA A 517 -0.33 5.76 20.99
N LEU A 518 0.74 5.22 21.57
CA LEU A 518 2.06 5.86 21.66
C LEU A 518 3.12 4.97 21.03
N ASN A 519 4.14 5.61 20.46
CA ASN A 519 5.31 4.95 19.91
C ASN A 519 6.51 5.17 20.84
N GLY A 520 7.34 4.14 20.95
CA GLY A 520 8.62 4.19 21.64
C GLY A 520 9.66 3.37 20.93
N ALA A 521 10.93 3.57 21.30
CA ALA A 521 12.04 2.84 20.74
C ALA A 521 13.03 2.45 21.82
N VAL A 522 13.65 1.29 21.64
CA VAL A 522 14.70 0.76 22.54
C VAL A 522 15.80 0.15 21.68
N ALA A 523 17.05 0.53 21.98
CA ALA A 523 18.24 -0.13 21.45
C ALA A 523 18.97 -0.81 22.60
N ILE A 524 19.21 -2.10 22.47
CA ILE A 524 19.92 -2.95 23.43
C ILE A 524 21.23 -3.35 22.76
N GLN A 525 22.33 -2.80 23.22
CA GLN A 525 23.68 -3.07 22.70
C GLN A 525 24.29 -4.32 23.34
#